data_44dba9e7274f2bc092079e73260edaa5
#
_entry.id   44dba9e7274f2bc092079e73260edaa5
#
_cell.length_a   1.000
_cell.length_b   1.000
_cell.length_c   1.000
_cell.angle_alpha   90.00
_cell.angle_beta   90.00
_cell.angle_gamma   90.00
#
_symmetry.space_group_name_H-M   'P 1'
#
loop_
_entity.id
_entity.type
_entity.pdbx_description
1 polymer ?
#
loop_
_entity_poly.entity_id
_entity_poly.type
_entity_poly.pdbx_seq_one_letter_code
_entity_poly.pdbx_strand_id
1 'polypeptide(L)'
;MRKTFRSMFTLSIVLSISLTATEPIRAQDGEDTDQPSYEESYEGKPICAPDVYLVDPLDCLPVGPSQTLSAWAAKGLSIPLKPLQASKPSLSYTEIDQKYAKLNLDPGVQAAYYPNIESAVLGFGALSRLPAGETLYVAYERVAYHEGNPYVANARGEWIRASPTSFSAFQGLLFDRPVANTFGWIVDQVQPRREPSVLAPVVNETLATQSPVQIYDEIKAEGTTWYLVGFGKWVDRRAIRAVYPRLSPPEGVENGRWIEVNLYEQTLTVYEDNRLIFATLVGTGYAPYHTQPGLFQIYEKKELETMEGAFETGKADYYYLENVPWTMYYDGPRALHGAYWRQRYGYELSHGCVNISVGDSAWLYEWAEVGDWVYVWDPSGNTPTDPAIYAGNAAF
;
A
#
# COMPACT_ATOMS: atom_id res chain seq x y z
N MET A 1 4.12 28.57 61.43
CA MET A 1 4.06 30.03 61.64
C MET A 1 3.68 30.74 60.36
N ARG A 2 2.69 31.61 60.49
CA ARG A 2 2.17 32.62 59.53
C ARG A 2 1.42 32.17 58.30
N LYS A 3 0.09 32.27 58.49
CA LYS A 3 -0.99 32.51 57.56
C LYS A 3 -0.80 33.87 56.85
N THR A 4 -1.18 33.97 55.58
CA THR A 4 -1.82 35.19 55.06
C THR A 4 -2.87 34.85 54.01
N PHE A 5 -4.07 35.26 54.33
CA PHE A 5 -5.30 35.43 53.59
C PHE A 5 -5.19 36.58 52.56
N ARG A 6 -5.86 36.48 51.44
CA ARG A 6 -6.56 37.59 50.71
C ARG A 6 -7.14 37.00 49.45
N SER A 7 -8.32 37.13 49.10
CA SER A 7 -9.50 37.96 49.22
C SER A 7 -10.22 37.86 47.86
N MET A 8 -11.43 37.35 47.91
CA MET A 8 -12.38 37.33 46.81
C MET A 8 -12.79 38.78 46.40
N PHE A 9 -12.82 39.02 45.10
CA PHE A 9 -13.62 40.12 44.53
C PHE A 9 -14.64 39.53 43.55
N THR A 10 -15.88 39.47 44.00
CA THR A 10 -17.07 39.24 43.17
C THR A 10 -17.49 40.56 42.56
N LEU A 11 -17.50 40.63 41.25
CA LEU A 11 -18.05 41.78 40.50
C LEU A 11 -19.44 41.36 39.98
N SER A 12 -20.48 41.88 40.63
CA SER A 12 -21.88 41.75 40.19
C SER A 12 -22.17 42.81 39.15
N ILE A 13 -22.44 42.39 37.91
CA ILE A 13 -22.96 43.26 36.85
C ILE A 13 -24.49 43.17 36.91
N VAL A 14 -25.11 44.26 37.27
CA VAL A 14 -26.56 44.44 37.19
C VAL A 14 -26.90 44.88 35.77
N LEU A 15 -27.63 44.02 35.07
CA LEU A 15 -28.14 44.34 33.73
C LEU A 15 -29.54 44.94 33.84
N SER A 16 -29.66 46.24 33.62
CA SER A 16 -30.93 46.96 33.56
C SER A 16 -31.59 46.75 32.23
N ILE A 17 -32.69 46.03 32.19
CA ILE A 17 -33.54 45.88 30.99
C ILE A 17 -34.53 47.04 30.97
N SER A 18 -34.35 47.95 30.02
CA SER A 18 -35.33 48.98 29.69
C SER A 18 -36.36 48.41 28.71
N LEU A 19 -37.59 48.23 29.15
CA LEU A 19 -38.72 47.98 28.28
C LEU A 19 -39.13 49.29 27.60
N THR A 20 -38.93 49.36 26.30
CA THR A 20 -39.59 50.40 25.46
C THR A 20 -40.83 49.74 24.86
N ALA A 21 -41.98 50.29 25.25
CA ALA A 21 -43.25 49.93 24.64
C ALA A 21 -43.28 50.50 23.21
N THR A 22 -43.45 49.63 22.20
CA THR A 22 -43.75 50.05 20.82
C THR A 22 -45.24 50.08 20.60
N GLU A 23 -45.72 51.23 20.24
CA GLU A 23 -47.12 51.43 19.77
C GLU A 23 -47.37 50.67 18.46
N PRO A 24 -48.61 50.19 18.21
CA PRO A 24 -48.92 49.49 16.97
C PRO A 24 -49.01 50.49 15.79
N ILE A 25 -48.21 50.26 14.77
CA ILE A 25 -48.30 50.93 13.49
C ILE A 25 -49.61 50.49 12.82
N ARG A 26 -50.47 51.44 12.55
CA ARG A 26 -51.70 51.32 11.81
C ARG A 26 -51.34 51.14 10.31
N ALA A 27 -51.76 50.08 9.69
CA ALA A 27 -51.63 49.90 8.24
C ALA A 27 -52.42 51.00 7.51
N GLN A 28 -51.74 51.69 6.65
CA GLN A 28 -52.43 52.54 5.61
C GLN A 28 -52.62 51.58 4.41
N ASP A 29 -53.88 51.48 4.04
CA ASP A 29 -54.31 50.90 2.76
C ASP A 29 -53.85 51.87 1.67
N GLY A 30 -52.82 51.50 0.93
CA GLY A 30 -52.38 52.10 -0.30
C GLY A 30 -52.48 51.07 -1.40
N GLU A 31 -53.48 51.11 -2.20
CA GLU A 31 -53.49 50.47 -3.51
C GLU A 31 -52.34 51.07 -4.32
N ASP A 32 -51.34 50.22 -4.57
CA ASP A 32 -50.43 50.42 -5.69
C ASP A 32 -50.27 49.09 -6.44
N THR A 33 -51.09 49.03 -7.47
CA THR A 33 -51.03 48.01 -8.51
C THR A 33 -49.89 48.39 -9.44
N ASP A 34 -48.71 47.80 -9.19
CA ASP A 34 -47.72 47.46 -10.22
C ASP A 34 -46.59 46.63 -9.58
N GLN A 35 -46.92 45.38 -9.22
CA GLN A 35 -45.87 44.38 -9.18
C GLN A 35 -45.71 43.83 -10.60
N PRO A 36 -44.53 44.01 -11.22
CA PRO A 36 -44.24 43.25 -12.41
C PRO A 36 -44.27 41.78 -12.01
N SER A 37 -45.22 41.04 -12.56
CA SER A 37 -45.20 39.60 -12.55
C SER A 37 -43.95 39.17 -13.32
N TYR A 38 -42.84 38.95 -12.61
CA TYR A 38 -41.74 38.19 -13.15
C TYR A 38 -42.20 36.71 -13.21
N GLU A 39 -43.00 36.38 -14.18
CA GLU A 39 -42.96 35.08 -14.79
C GLU A 39 -41.66 35.06 -15.64
N GLU A 40 -40.52 34.96 -14.97
CA GLU A 40 -39.34 34.42 -15.65
C GLU A 40 -39.72 33.01 -16.04
N SER A 41 -40.19 32.83 -17.26
CA SER A 41 -40.32 31.53 -17.86
C SER A 41 -38.91 30.94 -17.95
N TYR A 42 -38.57 30.05 -17.02
CA TYR A 42 -37.36 29.29 -17.10
C TYR A 42 -37.40 28.40 -18.36
N GLU A 43 -36.76 28.88 -19.43
CA GLU A 43 -36.64 28.15 -20.71
C GLU A 43 -35.56 27.06 -20.67
N GLY A 44 -35.07 26.71 -19.50
CA GLY A 44 -34.05 25.68 -19.30
C GLY A 44 -34.61 24.28 -19.15
N LYS A 45 -33.72 23.32 -18.90
CA LYS A 45 -34.10 21.93 -18.59
C LYS A 45 -34.90 21.88 -17.29
N PRO A 46 -35.89 21.02 -17.17
CA PRO A 46 -36.63 20.85 -15.92
C PRO A 46 -35.70 20.48 -14.77
N ILE A 47 -36.04 20.84 -13.55
CA ILE A 47 -35.31 20.47 -12.35
C ILE A 47 -35.57 18.99 -12.06
N CYS A 48 -34.51 18.20 -11.78
CA CYS A 48 -34.63 16.79 -11.38
C CYS A 48 -35.39 16.64 -10.05
N ALA A 49 -36.20 15.61 -9.93
CA ALA A 49 -36.79 15.22 -8.66
C ALA A 49 -35.73 14.96 -7.60
N PRO A 50 -35.98 15.23 -6.30
CA PRO A 50 -34.97 15.13 -5.24
C PRO A 50 -34.33 13.74 -5.04
N ASP A 51 -35.06 12.69 -5.40
CA ASP A 51 -34.65 11.28 -5.31
C ASP A 51 -33.98 10.74 -6.58
N VAL A 52 -33.95 11.55 -7.65
CA VAL A 52 -33.32 11.19 -8.93
C VAL A 52 -31.87 11.61 -8.93
N TYR A 53 -30.98 10.71 -9.33
CA TYR A 53 -29.62 11.06 -9.69
C TYR A 53 -29.30 10.54 -11.08
N LEU A 54 -28.46 11.28 -11.78
CA LEU A 54 -28.09 10.98 -13.16
C LEU A 54 -26.55 10.91 -13.26
N VAL A 55 -26.04 9.89 -13.94
CA VAL A 55 -24.62 9.82 -14.33
C VAL A 55 -24.34 10.86 -15.41
N ASP A 56 -25.32 11.04 -16.33
CA ASP A 56 -25.33 12.10 -17.34
C ASP A 56 -26.69 12.83 -17.28
N PRO A 57 -26.76 14.05 -16.70
CA PRO A 57 -28.01 14.79 -16.52
C PRO A 57 -28.46 15.49 -17.81
N LEU A 58 -28.75 14.72 -18.88
CA LEU A 58 -29.22 15.27 -20.16
C LEU A 58 -30.66 15.77 -20.09
N ASP A 59 -31.52 15.14 -19.28
CA ASP A 59 -32.97 15.37 -19.30
C ASP A 59 -33.44 16.38 -18.27
N CYS A 60 -32.73 16.55 -17.16
CA CYS A 60 -33.09 17.50 -16.12
C CYS A 60 -31.85 18.13 -15.44
N LEU A 61 -32.06 19.27 -14.79
CA LEU A 61 -31.02 19.96 -14.01
C LEU A 61 -31.01 19.46 -12.56
N PRO A 62 -29.97 18.76 -12.10
CA PRO A 62 -29.93 18.29 -10.71
C PRO A 62 -29.72 19.45 -9.74
N VAL A 63 -30.54 19.52 -8.69
CA VAL A 63 -30.44 20.50 -7.60
C VAL A 63 -30.66 19.80 -6.26
N GLY A 64 -30.13 20.39 -5.17
CA GLY A 64 -30.25 19.80 -3.83
C GLY A 64 -29.74 18.36 -3.76
N PRO A 65 -30.56 17.41 -3.24
CA PRO A 65 -30.15 15.99 -3.16
C PRO A 65 -29.76 15.38 -4.50
N SER A 66 -30.50 15.68 -5.58
CA SER A 66 -30.17 15.21 -6.94
C SER A 66 -28.80 15.70 -7.41
N GLN A 67 -28.42 16.93 -7.10
CA GLN A 67 -27.11 17.49 -7.41
C GLN A 67 -26.01 16.72 -6.67
N THR A 68 -26.19 16.48 -5.38
CA THR A 68 -25.23 15.74 -4.56
C THR A 68 -25.05 14.30 -5.07
N LEU A 69 -26.17 13.60 -5.34
CA LEU A 69 -26.15 12.23 -5.85
C LEU A 69 -25.49 12.14 -7.23
N SER A 70 -25.78 13.11 -8.12
CA SER A 70 -25.15 13.18 -9.45
C SER A 70 -23.64 13.46 -9.36
N ALA A 71 -23.21 14.34 -8.45
CA ALA A 71 -21.80 14.61 -8.20
C ALA A 71 -21.07 13.37 -7.66
N TRP A 72 -21.70 12.58 -6.81
CA TRP A 72 -21.16 11.30 -6.35
C TRP A 72 -21.09 10.27 -7.47
N ALA A 73 -22.15 10.15 -8.26
CA ALA A 73 -22.18 9.22 -9.40
C ALA A 73 -21.08 9.54 -10.43
N ALA A 74 -20.81 10.84 -10.69
CA ALA A 74 -19.72 11.28 -11.56
C ALA A 74 -18.33 10.84 -11.05
N LYS A 75 -18.16 10.64 -9.73
CA LYS A 75 -16.95 10.09 -9.11
C LYS A 75 -16.96 8.56 -9.02
N GLY A 76 -17.98 7.89 -9.56
CA GLY A 76 -18.13 6.43 -9.47
C GLY A 76 -18.77 5.92 -8.18
N LEU A 77 -19.15 6.82 -7.25
CA LEU A 77 -19.90 6.46 -6.02
C LEU A 77 -21.35 6.13 -6.39
N SER A 78 -21.68 4.87 -6.46
CA SER A 78 -23.05 4.39 -6.70
C SER A 78 -23.77 4.07 -5.38
N ILE A 79 -25.09 4.04 -5.41
CA ILE A 79 -25.92 3.62 -4.28
C ILE A 79 -26.71 2.37 -4.67
N PRO A 80 -26.45 1.21 -4.04
CA PRO A 80 -25.35 0.94 -3.12
C PRO A 80 -23.97 1.02 -3.77
N LEU A 81 -22.90 1.15 -2.96
CA LEU A 81 -21.54 1.08 -3.48
C LEU A 81 -21.29 -0.26 -4.17
N LYS A 82 -20.78 -0.22 -5.39
CA LYS A 82 -20.35 -1.42 -6.11
C LYS A 82 -19.01 -1.87 -5.56
N PRO A 83 -18.82 -3.16 -5.24
CA PRO A 83 -17.53 -3.67 -4.84
C PRO A 83 -16.52 -3.59 -5.99
N LEU A 84 -15.23 -3.53 -5.64
CA LEU A 84 -14.15 -3.66 -6.61
C LEU A 84 -14.29 -5.01 -7.32
N GLN A 85 -14.38 -4.97 -8.65
CA GLN A 85 -14.52 -6.16 -9.50
C GLN A 85 -13.14 -6.80 -9.68
N ALA A 86 -12.73 -7.58 -8.68
CA ALA A 86 -11.45 -8.27 -8.66
C ALA A 86 -11.59 -9.61 -7.93
N SER A 87 -10.72 -10.55 -8.26
CA SER A 87 -10.57 -11.83 -7.55
C SER A 87 -9.14 -11.94 -7.00
N LYS A 88 -8.90 -12.91 -6.14
CA LYS A 88 -7.54 -13.24 -5.69
C LYS A 88 -6.96 -14.37 -6.53
N PRO A 89 -5.63 -14.43 -6.71
CA PRO A 89 -4.96 -15.61 -7.23
C PRO A 89 -5.35 -16.87 -6.45
N SER A 90 -5.21 -18.04 -7.08
CA SER A 90 -5.43 -19.32 -6.39
C SER A 90 -4.57 -19.44 -5.14
N LEU A 91 -5.13 -19.98 -4.07
CA LEU A 91 -4.37 -20.28 -2.86
C LEU A 91 -3.23 -21.29 -3.09
N SER A 92 -3.29 -22.10 -4.16
CA SER A 92 -2.20 -22.99 -4.53
C SER A 92 -0.87 -22.28 -4.76
N TYR A 93 -0.89 -21.02 -5.19
CA TYR A 93 0.32 -20.20 -5.32
C TYR A 93 0.99 -19.86 -3.98
N THR A 94 0.26 -19.95 -2.87
CA THR A 94 0.81 -19.75 -1.52
C THR A 94 1.42 -21.03 -0.95
N GLU A 95 1.27 -22.17 -1.63
CA GLU A 95 1.82 -23.46 -1.22
C GLU A 95 3.17 -23.68 -1.91
N ILE A 96 4.25 -23.64 -1.15
CA ILE A 96 5.59 -23.94 -1.63
C ILE A 96 6.20 -25.09 -0.79
N ASP A 97 6.97 -25.95 -1.42
CA ASP A 97 7.61 -27.08 -0.75
C ASP A 97 8.73 -26.65 0.22
N GLN A 98 9.22 -25.43 0.06
CA GLN A 98 10.32 -24.90 0.87
C GLN A 98 9.83 -24.47 2.26
N LYS A 99 10.59 -24.86 3.27
CA LYS A 99 10.41 -24.40 4.66
C LYS A 99 11.60 -23.55 5.06
N TYR A 100 11.33 -22.45 5.74
CA TYR A 100 12.36 -21.46 6.09
C TYR A 100 12.48 -21.27 7.60
N ALA A 101 13.69 -21.02 8.05
CA ALA A 101 13.98 -20.70 9.44
C ALA A 101 14.90 -19.48 9.54
N LYS A 102 14.62 -18.62 10.51
CA LYS A 102 15.43 -17.44 10.82
C LYS A 102 16.53 -17.80 11.81
N LEU A 103 17.75 -17.36 11.54
CA LEU A 103 18.86 -17.40 12.47
C LEU A 103 18.72 -16.21 13.44
N ASN A 104 18.32 -16.49 14.68
CA ASN A 104 18.21 -15.48 15.73
C ASN A 104 19.54 -15.45 16.50
N LEU A 105 20.48 -14.65 16.00
CA LEU A 105 21.80 -14.50 16.56
C LEU A 105 21.98 -13.08 17.14
N ASP A 106 22.82 -12.97 18.14
CA ASP A 106 23.30 -11.67 18.59
C ASP A 106 24.18 -11.00 17.52
N PRO A 107 24.23 -9.68 17.45
CA PRO A 107 25.09 -8.96 16.51
C PRO A 107 26.55 -9.45 16.57
N GLY A 108 27.14 -9.71 15.41
CA GLY A 108 28.51 -10.17 15.30
C GLY A 108 28.75 -11.68 15.54
N VAL A 109 27.70 -12.43 15.88
CA VAL A 109 27.80 -13.89 16.07
C VAL A 109 27.59 -14.60 14.72
N GLN A 110 28.49 -15.53 14.41
CA GLN A 110 28.38 -16.40 13.25
C GLN A 110 27.52 -17.64 13.54
N ALA A 111 26.64 -17.98 12.64
CA ALA A 111 25.95 -19.27 12.67
C ALA A 111 26.87 -20.40 12.18
N ALA A 112 26.65 -21.62 12.64
CA ALA A 112 27.41 -22.78 12.19
C ALA A 112 26.48 -23.97 11.91
N TYR A 113 26.84 -24.74 10.87
CA TYR A 113 26.27 -26.04 10.57
C TYR A 113 27.06 -27.15 11.22
N TYR A 114 26.37 -28.19 11.70
CA TYR A 114 26.92 -29.30 12.43
C TYR A 114 26.45 -30.65 11.84
N PRO A 115 27.19 -31.74 11.99
CA PRO A 115 26.86 -33.04 11.39
C PRO A 115 25.60 -33.72 11.97
N ASN A 116 25.22 -33.36 13.19
CA ASN A 116 24.04 -33.88 13.89
C ASN A 116 23.56 -32.86 14.95
N ILE A 117 22.38 -33.14 15.52
CA ILE A 117 21.76 -32.24 16.48
C ILE A 117 22.54 -32.14 17.80
N GLU A 118 23.15 -33.22 18.25
CA GLU A 118 23.95 -33.26 19.49
C GLU A 118 25.15 -32.32 19.36
N SER A 119 25.85 -32.37 18.24
CA SER A 119 26.95 -31.44 17.92
C SER A 119 26.50 -30.00 17.84
N ALA A 120 25.30 -29.75 17.28
CA ALA A 120 24.72 -28.39 17.18
C ALA A 120 24.34 -27.83 18.56
N VAL A 121 23.82 -28.66 19.45
CA VAL A 121 23.48 -28.30 20.84
C VAL A 121 24.75 -27.99 21.63
N LEU A 122 25.80 -28.82 21.49
CA LEU A 122 27.08 -28.61 22.18
C LEU A 122 27.97 -27.54 21.57
N GLY A 123 27.65 -27.06 20.34
CA GLY A 123 28.46 -26.10 19.62
C GLY A 123 29.84 -26.60 19.19
N PHE A 124 30.00 -27.94 19.06
CA PHE A 124 31.29 -28.58 18.78
C PHE A 124 31.27 -29.33 17.45
N GLY A 125 32.39 -29.24 16.70
CA GLY A 125 32.52 -29.96 15.42
C GLY A 125 31.77 -29.29 14.26
N ALA A 126 31.81 -27.98 14.20
CA ALA A 126 31.18 -27.21 13.11
C ALA A 126 31.79 -27.62 11.74
N LEU A 127 30.91 -27.87 10.77
CA LEU A 127 31.27 -28.19 9.38
C LEU A 127 31.52 -26.94 8.55
N SER A 128 30.70 -25.95 8.73
CA SER A 128 30.78 -24.67 8.03
C SER A 128 30.19 -23.56 8.88
N ARG A 129 30.46 -22.30 8.50
CA ARG A 129 29.92 -21.12 9.18
C ARG A 129 29.35 -20.14 8.17
N LEU A 130 28.26 -19.52 8.52
CA LEU A 130 27.73 -18.34 7.84
C LEU A 130 28.29 -17.08 8.49
N PRO A 131 28.63 -16.04 7.72
CA PRO A 131 29.03 -14.76 8.27
C PRO A 131 27.98 -14.21 9.23
N ALA A 132 28.41 -13.38 10.16
CA ALA A 132 27.49 -12.60 10.98
C ALA A 132 26.74 -11.59 10.11
N GLY A 133 25.47 -11.36 10.37
CA GLY A 133 24.64 -10.44 9.59
C GLY A 133 23.28 -10.19 10.22
N GLU A 134 22.54 -9.25 9.63
CA GLU A 134 21.25 -8.83 10.17
C GLU A 134 20.08 -9.69 9.69
N THR A 135 20.15 -10.18 8.45
CA THR A 135 19.04 -10.87 7.79
C THR A 135 19.50 -12.24 7.29
N LEU A 136 19.45 -13.22 8.18
CA LEU A 136 19.93 -14.57 7.90
C LEU A 136 18.76 -15.57 7.97
N TYR A 137 18.46 -16.22 6.84
CA TYR A 137 17.42 -17.24 6.72
C TYR A 137 17.96 -18.44 5.96
N VAL A 138 17.60 -19.62 6.43
CA VAL A 138 18.00 -20.90 5.84
C VAL A 138 16.76 -21.73 5.45
N ALA A 139 16.89 -22.51 4.40
CA ALA A 139 15.90 -23.51 4.04
C ALA A 139 16.14 -24.79 4.85
N TYR A 140 15.08 -25.53 5.17
CA TYR A 140 15.22 -26.75 5.95
C TYR A 140 14.18 -27.82 5.58
N GLU A 141 14.52 -29.10 5.87
CA GLU A 141 13.62 -30.22 5.71
C GLU A 141 13.09 -30.76 7.04
N ARG A 142 13.94 -30.76 8.07
CA ARG A 142 13.61 -31.34 9.38
C ARG A 142 13.81 -30.30 10.48
N VAL A 143 12.97 -30.40 11.52
CA VAL A 143 13.08 -29.58 12.72
C VAL A 143 13.06 -30.47 13.95
N ALA A 144 13.88 -30.15 14.94
CA ALA A 144 13.89 -30.78 16.25
C ALA A 144 14.06 -29.72 17.34
N TYR A 145 13.66 -30.05 18.55
CA TYR A 145 13.73 -29.15 19.69
C TYR A 145 14.60 -29.75 20.80
N HIS A 146 15.49 -28.94 21.34
CA HIS A 146 16.25 -29.27 22.53
C HIS A 146 16.07 -28.17 23.58
N GLU A 147 15.54 -28.55 24.77
CA GLU A 147 15.20 -27.57 25.83
C GLU A 147 14.40 -26.35 25.35
N GLY A 148 13.43 -26.58 24.45
CA GLY A 148 12.59 -25.54 23.87
C GLY A 148 13.25 -24.73 22.74
N ASN A 149 14.54 -24.90 22.45
CA ASN A 149 15.23 -24.24 21.35
C ASN A 149 15.08 -25.05 20.06
N PRO A 150 14.69 -24.41 18.94
CA PRO A 150 14.59 -25.08 17.65
C PRO A 150 15.96 -25.23 16.97
N TYR A 151 16.15 -26.38 16.36
CA TYR A 151 17.25 -26.72 15.46
C TYR A 151 16.67 -27.25 14.18
N VAL A 152 17.20 -26.84 13.05
CA VAL A 152 16.74 -27.27 11.73
C VAL A 152 17.86 -27.98 10.98
N ALA A 153 17.48 -28.94 10.12
CA ALA A 153 18.44 -29.63 9.26
C ALA A 153 18.12 -29.34 7.79
N ASN A 154 19.17 -29.00 7.02
CA ASN A 154 19.09 -28.86 5.57
C ASN A 154 18.96 -30.20 4.86
N ALA A 155 18.86 -30.20 3.52
CA ALA A 155 18.77 -31.42 2.71
C ALA A 155 19.97 -32.36 2.83
N ARG A 156 21.15 -31.84 3.23
CA ARG A 156 22.35 -32.65 3.49
C ARG A 156 22.36 -33.30 4.89
N GLY A 157 21.36 -33.00 5.72
CA GLY A 157 21.28 -33.49 7.09
C GLY A 157 22.13 -32.67 8.07
N GLU A 158 22.67 -31.55 7.68
CA GLU A 158 23.47 -30.65 8.53
C GLU A 158 22.55 -29.77 9.38
N TRP A 159 22.83 -29.71 10.67
CA TRP A 159 21.98 -29.03 11.65
C TRP A 159 22.50 -27.64 12.02
N ILE A 160 21.58 -26.72 12.19
CA ILE A 160 21.84 -25.35 12.62
C ILE A 160 20.76 -24.90 13.60
N ARG A 161 21.09 -24.04 14.56
CA ARG A 161 20.11 -23.42 15.45
C ARG A 161 19.39 -22.31 14.72
N ALA A 162 18.11 -22.51 14.44
CA ALA A 162 17.27 -21.53 13.73
C ALA A 162 15.80 -21.74 14.07
N SER A 163 15.01 -20.69 14.04
CA SER A 163 13.58 -20.70 14.33
C SER A 163 12.75 -20.82 13.06
N PRO A 164 11.94 -21.88 12.90
CA PRO A 164 10.99 -21.94 11.81
C PRO A 164 10.13 -20.70 11.69
N THR A 165 9.92 -20.23 10.46
CA THR A 165 9.13 -19.03 10.16
C THR A 165 7.99 -19.37 9.20
N SER A 166 6.93 -18.57 9.26
CA SER A 166 5.89 -18.51 8.25
C SER A 166 6.06 -17.25 7.41
N PHE A 167 5.63 -17.28 6.17
CA PHE A 167 5.58 -16.11 5.31
C PHE A 167 4.18 -15.50 5.26
N SER A 168 4.08 -14.30 4.69
CA SER A 168 2.82 -13.57 4.56
C SER A 168 1.85 -14.29 3.64
N ALA A 169 0.59 -14.42 4.07
CA ALA A 169 -0.51 -14.90 3.26
C ALA A 169 -1.16 -13.79 2.41
N PHE A 170 -0.54 -12.61 2.31
CA PHE A 170 -1.04 -11.52 1.48
C PHE A 170 -1.11 -11.95 0.02
N GLN A 171 -2.23 -11.63 -0.62
CA GLN A 171 -2.48 -11.84 -2.04
C GLN A 171 -2.94 -10.55 -2.69
N GLY A 172 -2.40 -10.27 -3.87
CA GLY A 172 -2.86 -9.25 -4.78
C GLY A 172 -4.23 -9.51 -5.37
N LEU A 173 -4.55 -8.81 -6.44
CA LEU A 173 -5.86 -8.83 -7.09
C LEU A 173 -5.69 -9.12 -8.59
N LEU A 174 -6.55 -10.01 -9.11
CA LEU A 174 -6.73 -10.30 -10.52
C LEU A 174 -7.93 -9.56 -11.07
N PHE A 175 -7.82 -9.09 -12.31
CA PHE A 175 -8.85 -8.34 -13.02
C PHE A 175 -9.18 -9.01 -14.36
N ASP A 176 -10.39 -9.45 -14.52
CA ASP A 176 -10.95 -9.99 -15.79
C ASP A 176 -11.63 -8.90 -16.62
N ARG A 177 -11.84 -7.73 -16.05
CA ARG A 177 -12.51 -6.56 -16.67
C ARG A 177 -11.74 -5.27 -16.38
N PRO A 178 -11.89 -4.25 -17.24
CA PRO A 178 -11.32 -2.94 -16.98
C PRO A 178 -11.79 -2.38 -15.63
N VAL A 179 -10.87 -1.81 -14.88
CA VAL A 179 -11.14 -1.17 -13.59
C VAL A 179 -11.64 0.24 -13.84
N ALA A 180 -12.83 0.56 -13.31
CA ALA A 180 -13.46 1.86 -13.52
C ALA A 180 -12.86 2.98 -12.66
N ASN A 181 -12.36 2.65 -11.48
CA ASN A 181 -11.82 3.61 -10.52
C ASN A 181 -10.40 3.24 -10.11
N THR A 182 -9.62 4.20 -9.68
CA THR A 182 -8.42 4.01 -8.89
C THR A 182 -8.78 3.15 -7.66
N PHE A 183 -7.86 2.32 -7.23
CA PHE A 183 -8.02 1.46 -6.06
C PHE A 183 -6.70 1.35 -5.30
N GLY A 184 -6.68 0.62 -4.21
CA GLY A 184 -5.44 0.40 -3.46
C GLY A 184 -5.65 -0.48 -2.26
N TRP A 185 -4.67 -0.50 -1.37
CA TRP A 185 -4.72 -1.26 -0.12
C TRP A 185 -4.44 -0.39 1.07
N ILE A 186 -5.13 -0.67 2.15
CA ILE A 186 -4.79 -0.15 3.47
C ILE A 186 -3.51 -0.83 3.93
N VAL A 187 -2.46 -0.07 4.21
CA VAL A 187 -1.17 -0.62 4.69
C VAL A 187 -1.01 -0.52 6.20
N ASP A 188 -1.69 0.43 6.83
CA ASP A 188 -1.84 0.55 8.28
C ASP A 188 -3.31 0.65 8.66
N GLN A 189 -3.73 -0.13 9.65
CA GLN A 189 -5.10 -0.09 10.14
C GLN A 189 -5.52 1.35 10.47
N VAL A 190 -6.66 1.79 9.95
CA VAL A 190 -7.09 3.18 10.05
C VAL A 190 -8.60 3.32 10.19
N GLN A 191 -9.03 4.34 10.93
CA GLN A 191 -10.40 4.82 10.92
C GLN A 191 -10.49 6.00 9.95
N PRO A 192 -11.32 5.94 8.90
CA PRO A 192 -11.50 7.06 7.98
C PRO A 192 -12.00 8.32 8.68
N ARG A 193 -11.73 9.47 8.09
CA ARG A 193 -12.23 10.77 8.53
C ARG A 193 -13.44 11.20 7.71
N ARG A 194 -14.30 12.04 8.29
CA ARG A 194 -15.46 12.60 7.57
C ARG A 194 -15.07 13.58 6.48
N GLU A 195 -13.94 14.24 6.65
CA GLU A 195 -13.35 15.24 5.75
C GLU A 195 -11.84 14.98 5.61
N PRO A 196 -11.17 15.50 4.57
CA PRO A 196 -9.73 15.32 4.36
C PRO A 196 -8.89 16.17 5.33
N SER A 197 -8.98 15.87 6.62
CA SER A 197 -8.26 16.55 7.68
C SER A 197 -8.02 15.63 8.89
N VAL A 198 -6.85 15.74 9.52
CA VAL A 198 -6.53 15.01 10.76
C VAL A 198 -7.41 15.46 11.94
N LEU A 199 -8.01 16.65 11.86
CA LEU A 199 -8.90 17.19 12.90
C LEU A 199 -10.38 16.81 12.69
N ALA A 200 -10.72 16.28 11.50
CA ALA A 200 -12.09 15.89 11.21
C ALA A 200 -12.52 14.68 12.07
N PRO A 201 -13.82 14.57 12.40
CA PRO A 201 -14.34 13.43 13.13
C PRO A 201 -14.06 12.11 12.41
N VAL A 202 -13.70 11.08 13.17
CA VAL A 202 -13.54 9.72 12.63
C VAL A 202 -14.90 9.11 12.30
N VAL A 203 -14.89 8.24 11.30
CA VAL A 203 -16.02 7.35 11.00
C VAL A 203 -15.93 6.14 11.93
N ASN A 204 -17.07 5.69 12.47
CA ASN A 204 -17.10 4.50 13.34
C ASN A 204 -16.99 3.22 12.50
N GLU A 205 -15.87 3.08 11.82
CA GLU A 205 -15.49 1.94 10.99
C GLU A 205 -13.97 1.83 10.98
N THR A 206 -13.45 0.64 11.08
CA THR A 206 -12.01 0.40 10.99
C THR A 206 -11.71 -0.36 9.71
N LEU A 207 -10.86 0.21 8.87
CA LEU A 207 -10.31 -0.45 7.70
C LEU A 207 -9.07 -1.24 8.12
N ALA A 208 -9.10 -2.54 7.86
CA ALA A 208 -8.02 -3.45 8.27
C ALA A 208 -6.82 -3.35 7.32
N THR A 209 -5.64 -3.60 7.86
CA THR A 209 -4.40 -3.74 7.07
C THR A 209 -4.56 -4.79 5.96
N GLN A 210 -4.02 -4.50 4.79
CA GLN A 210 -4.09 -5.33 3.57
C GLN A 210 -5.51 -5.48 2.97
N SER A 211 -6.51 -4.75 3.46
CA SER A 211 -7.81 -4.72 2.80
C SER A 211 -7.79 -3.83 1.55
N PRO A 212 -8.34 -4.31 0.41
CA PRO A 212 -8.46 -3.49 -0.78
C PRO A 212 -9.59 -2.48 -0.64
N VAL A 213 -9.41 -1.30 -1.22
CA VAL A 213 -10.41 -0.22 -1.27
C VAL A 213 -10.45 0.41 -2.66
N GLN A 214 -11.62 0.88 -3.08
CA GLN A 214 -11.73 1.77 -4.24
C GLN A 214 -11.49 3.21 -3.80
N ILE A 215 -10.90 3.99 -4.68
CA ILE A 215 -10.62 5.41 -4.50
C ILE A 215 -11.49 6.18 -5.49
N TYR A 216 -12.35 7.04 -4.98
CA TYR A 216 -13.34 7.78 -5.76
C TYR A 216 -12.95 9.24 -5.99
N ASP A 217 -12.04 9.76 -5.17
CA ASP A 217 -11.51 11.12 -5.26
C ASP A 217 -10.21 11.24 -4.51
N GLU A 218 -9.40 12.25 -4.85
CA GLU A 218 -8.20 12.60 -4.11
C GLU A 218 -8.07 14.11 -3.93
N ILE A 219 -7.61 14.52 -2.77
CA ILE A 219 -7.40 15.94 -2.42
C ILE A 219 -6.05 16.06 -1.72
N LYS A 220 -5.26 17.06 -2.13
CA LYS A 220 -4.06 17.47 -1.40
C LYS A 220 -4.45 18.45 -0.30
N ALA A 221 -4.29 18.05 0.95
CA ALA A 221 -4.56 18.88 2.12
C ALA A 221 -3.57 18.53 3.24
N GLU A 222 -3.24 19.51 4.09
CA GLU A 222 -2.36 19.32 5.26
C GLU A 222 -1.01 18.66 4.93
N GLY A 223 -0.45 18.94 3.74
CA GLY A 223 0.86 18.42 3.30
C GLY A 223 0.85 16.96 2.88
N THR A 224 -0.32 16.33 2.75
CA THR A 224 -0.49 14.94 2.29
C THR A 224 -1.60 14.83 1.25
N THR A 225 -1.74 13.66 0.64
CA THR A 225 -2.89 13.30 -0.19
C THR A 225 -3.92 12.56 0.66
N TRP A 226 -5.17 12.95 0.54
CA TRP A 226 -6.32 12.29 1.14
C TRP A 226 -7.13 11.60 0.07
N TYR A 227 -7.54 10.37 0.32
CA TYR A 227 -8.31 9.55 -0.60
C TYR A 227 -9.73 9.32 -0.09
N LEU A 228 -10.71 9.60 -0.94
CA LEU A 228 -12.11 9.27 -0.68
C LEU A 228 -12.37 7.79 -1.00
N VAL A 229 -12.58 6.97 0.01
CA VAL A 229 -12.78 5.52 -0.12
C VAL A 229 -14.24 5.09 0.09
N GLY A 230 -15.15 6.03 0.21
CA GLY A 230 -16.58 5.80 0.40
C GLY A 230 -17.30 7.10 0.77
N PHE A 231 -18.61 7.06 0.96
CA PHE A 231 -19.39 8.24 1.32
C PHE A 231 -18.91 8.87 2.62
N GLY A 232 -18.25 10.06 2.53
CA GLY A 232 -17.68 10.77 3.67
C GLY A 232 -16.63 9.94 4.42
N LYS A 233 -15.82 9.14 3.70
CA LYS A 233 -14.74 8.32 4.25
C LYS A 233 -13.43 8.69 3.59
N TRP A 234 -12.65 9.50 4.26
CA TRP A 234 -11.34 9.97 3.80
C TRP A 234 -10.22 9.26 4.56
N VAL A 235 -9.21 8.80 3.81
CA VAL A 235 -8.03 8.14 4.35
C VAL A 235 -6.79 8.90 3.88
N ASP A 236 -5.88 9.17 4.83
CA ASP A 236 -4.58 9.77 4.56
C ASP A 236 -3.67 8.79 3.81
N ARG A 237 -2.89 9.27 2.85
CA ARG A 237 -1.94 8.49 2.06
C ARG A 237 -0.98 7.64 2.91
N ARG A 238 -0.65 8.07 4.10
CA ARG A 238 0.24 7.31 5.00
C ARG A 238 -0.30 5.91 5.31
N ALA A 239 -1.63 5.76 5.36
CA ALA A 239 -2.28 4.49 5.67
C ALA A 239 -2.76 3.70 4.44
N ILE A 240 -2.56 4.22 3.21
CA ILE A 240 -3.03 3.62 1.97
C ILE A 240 -1.97 3.68 0.89
N ARG A 241 -1.96 2.71 -0.02
CA ARG A 241 -1.20 2.71 -1.28
C ARG A 241 -2.15 2.60 -2.44
N ALA A 242 -2.05 3.54 -3.38
CA ALA A 242 -2.95 3.66 -4.51
C ALA A 242 -2.38 2.99 -5.76
N VAL A 243 -3.26 2.42 -6.57
CA VAL A 243 -2.97 1.93 -7.91
C VAL A 243 -3.72 2.77 -8.90
N TYR A 244 -2.99 3.40 -9.80
CA TYR A 244 -3.50 4.20 -10.91
C TYR A 244 -3.37 3.40 -12.22
N PRO A 245 -4.44 2.72 -12.69
CA PRO A 245 -4.36 1.92 -13.91
C PRO A 245 -3.95 2.77 -15.10
N ARG A 246 -2.93 2.32 -15.85
CA ARG A 246 -2.53 2.99 -17.10
C ARG A 246 -3.50 2.69 -18.21
N LEU A 247 -3.75 3.69 -19.05
CA LEU A 247 -4.57 3.57 -20.26
C LEU A 247 -3.71 3.28 -21.50
N SER A 248 -2.39 3.46 -21.41
CA SER A 248 -1.43 3.24 -22.49
C SER A 248 -0.12 2.70 -21.94
N PRO A 249 0.62 1.88 -22.72
CA PRO A 249 1.90 1.37 -22.29
C PRO A 249 2.93 2.48 -22.10
N PRO A 250 3.96 2.25 -21.27
CA PRO A 250 5.13 3.12 -21.22
C PRO A 250 5.81 3.25 -22.58
N GLU A 251 6.49 4.37 -22.83
CA GLU A 251 7.30 4.54 -24.04
C GLU A 251 8.36 3.42 -24.14
N GLY A 252 8.46 2.81 -25.33
CA GLY A 252 9.35 1.67 -25.58
C GLY A 252 8.71 0.29 -25.39
N VAL A 253 7.54 0.19 -24.79
CA VAL A 253 6.78 -1.07 -24.69
C VAL A 253 5.89 -1.23 -25.92
N GLU A 254 6.24 -2.13 -26.81
CA GLU A 254 5.55 -2.28 -28.13
C GLU A 254 4.53 -3.41 -28.17
N ASN A 255 4.66 -4.41 -27.29
CA ASN A 255 3.85 -5.63 -27.32
C ASN A 255 2.60 -5.60 -26.43
N GLY A 256 2.31 -4.48 -25.76
CA GLY A 256 1.17 -4.36 -24.85
C GLY A 256 1.25 -5.22 -23.59
N ARG A 257 2.44 -5.76 -23.28
CA ARG A 257 2.70 -6.67 -22.17
C ARG A 257 3.85 -6.14 -21.31
N TRP A 258 3.58 -5.80 -20.04
CA TRP A 258 4.61 -5.29 -19.13
C TRP A 258 4.22 -5.43 -17.66
N ILE A 259 5.23 -5.40 -16.83
CA ILE A 259 5.15 -5.24 -15.38
C ILE A 259 5.48 -3.78 -15.05
N GLU A 260 4.67 -3.12 -14.23
CA GLU A 260 4.95 -1.77 -13.76
C GLU A 260 5.17 -1.76 -12.25
N VAL A 261 6.26 -1.14 -11.79
CA VAL A 261 6.59 -0.94 -10.38
C VAL A 261 6.53 0.55 -10.07
N ASN A 262 5.60 0.95 -9.23
CA ASN A 262 5.47 2.31 -8.72
C ASN A 262 6.21 2.44 -7.39
N LEU A 263 7.34 3.13 -7.40
CA LEU A 263 8.20 3.29 -6.21
C LEU A 263 7.55 4.17 -5.14
N TYR A 264 6.75 5.15 -5.54
CA TYR A 264 6.07 6.03 -4.60
C TYR A 264 4.93 5.33 -3.88
N GLU A 265 4.13 4.56 -4.60
CA GLU A 265 2.98 3.84 -4.04
C GLU A 265 3.35 2.43 -3.55
N GLN A 266 4.57 1.95 -3.82
CA GLN A 266 5.00 0.60 -3.44
C GLN A 266 4.03 -0.47 -3.92
N THR A 267 3.64 -0.34 -5.20
CA THR A 267 2.70 -1.24 -5.89
C THR A 267 3.34 -1.80 -7.14
N LEU A 268 2.92 -3.00 -7.51
CA LEU A 268 3.24 -3.63 -8.78
C LEU A 268 1.93 -3.92 -9.53
N THR A 269 1.91 -3.61 -10.82
CA THR A 269 0.81 -3.91 -11.72
C THR A 269 1.31 -4.66 -12.95
N VAL A 270 0.47 -5.54 -13.48
CA VAL A 270 0.76 -6.35 -14.67
C VAL A 270 -0.28 -6.07 -15.73
N TYR A 271 0.21 -5.85 -16.93
CA TYR A 271 -0.61 -5.54 -18.09
C TYR A 271 -0.42 -6.58 -19.20
N GLU A 272 -1.51 -6.96 -19.81
CA GLU A 272 -1.55 -7.81 -21.01
C GLU A 272 -2.58 -7.24 -21.96
N ASP A 273 -2.24 -7.15 -23.26
CA ASP A 273 -3.04 -6.47 -24.29
C ASP A 273 -3.44 -5.04 -23.87
N ASN A 274 -2.51 -4.32 -23.22
CA ASN A 274 -2.73 -2.98 -22.65
C ASN A 274 -3.83 -2.92 -21.56
N ARG A 275 -4.20 -4.04 -20.97
CA ARG A 275 -5.20 -4.11 -19.89
C ARG A 275 -4.53 -4.53 -18.60
N LEU A 276 -4.88 -3.88 -17.49
CA LEU A 276 -4.51 -4.33 -16.16
C LEU A 276 -5.13 -5.70 -15.89
N ILE A 277 -4.29 -6.70 -15.62
CA ILE A 277 -4.73 -8.08 -15.29
C ILE A 277 -4.40 -8.47 -13.86
N PHE A 278 -3.39 -7.84 -13.25
CA PHE A 278 -2.98 -8.14 -11.87
C PHE A 278 -2.40 -6.90 -11.19
N ALA A 279 -2.59 -6.78 -9.89
CA ALA A 279 -1.95 -5.78 -9.06
C ALA A 279 -1.65 -6.32 -7.66
N THR A 280 -0.54 -5.86 -7.06
CA THR A 280 -0.14 -6.24 -5.70
C THR A 280 0.66 -5.14 -5.01
N LEU A 281 0.82 -5.26 -3.68
CA LEU A 281 1.77 -4.47 -2.89
C LEU A 281 3.16 -5.09 -2.97
N VAL A 282 4.18 -4.23 -3.01
CA VAL A 282 5.58 -4.65 -3.00
C VAL A 282 6.39 -3.95 -1.91
N GLY A 283 7.63 -4.36 -1.75
CA GLY A 283 8.64 -3.64 -0.97
C GLY A 283 9.87 -3.41 -1.84
N THR A 284 10.16 -2.15 -2.18
CA THR A 284 11.31 -1.78 -3.02
C THR A 284 12.48 -1.28 -2.19
N GLY A 285 13.56 -0.89 -2.85
CA GLY A 285 14.77 -0.42 -2.21
C GLY A 285 14.60 0.91 -1.48
N TYR A 286 15.16 1.00 -0.26
CA TYR A 286 15.22 2.25 0.51
C TYR A 286 16.57 2.97 0.32
N ALA A 287 16.62 4.24 0.67
CA ALA A 287 17.86 5.04 0.60
C ALA A 287 18.98 4.45 1.49
N PRO A 288 20.22 4.32 1.02
CA PRO A 288 20.73 4.71 -0.30
C PRO A 288 20.58 3.63 -1.38
N TYR A 289 19.99 2.49 -1.09
CA TYR A 289 19.91 1.29 -1.96
C TYR A 289 18.61 1.27 -2.77
N HIS A 290 18.31 2.36 -3.46
CA HIS A 290 17.09 2.49 -4.24
C HIS A 290 16.95 1.43 -5.33
N THR A 291 15.71 1.05 -5.64
CA THR A 291 15.37 0.38 -6.89
C THR A 291 15.49 1.39 -8.02
N GLN A 292 16.21 1.05 -9.09
CA GLN A 292 16.51 1.97 -10.19
C GLN A 292 15.27 2.24 -11.03
N PRO A 293 14.85 3.51 -11.23
CA PRO A 293 13.84 3.86 -12.23
C PRO A 293 14.36 3.61 -13.65
N GLY A 294 13.48 3.12 -14.53
CA GLY A 294 13.84 2.86 -15.92
C GLY A 294 12.90 1.86 -16.59
N LEU A 295 13.18 1.59 -17.85
CA LEU A 295 12.54 0.53 -18.62
C LEU A 295 13.57 -0.58 -18.86
N PHE A 296 13.24 -1.77 -18.39
CA PHE A 296 14.10 -2.96 -18.40
C PHE A 296 13.39 -4.14 -19.02
N GLN A 297 14.09 -5.25 -19.16
CA GLN A 297 13.51 -6.53 -19.54
C GLN A 297 14.00 -7.63 -18.60
N ILE A 298 13.13 -8.59 -18.30
CA ILE A 298 13.53 -9.81 -17.60
C ILE A 298 14.54 -10.53 -18.47
N TYR A 299 15.75 -10.78 -17.95
CA TYR A 299 16.79 -11.48 -18.70
C TYR A 299 17.10 -12.88 -18.16
N GLU A 300 16.69 -13.18 -16.93
CA GLU A 300 16.88 -14.50 -16.32
C GLU A 300 15.77 -14.79 -15.30
N LYS A 301 15.34 -16.05 -15.25
CA LYS A 301 14.36 -16.57 -14.27
C LYS A 301 14.93 -17.78 -13.57
N LYS A 302 14.76 -17.84 -12.24
CA LYS A 302 15.16 -18.98 -11.41
C LYS A 302 14.05 -19.31 -10.43
N GLU A 303 13.70 -20.59 -10.33
CA GLU A 303 12.69 -21.04 -9.37
C GLU A 303 13.15 -20.80 -7.92
N LEU A 304 14.42 -21.10 -7.65
CA LEU A 304 15.07 -20.89 -6.36
C LEU A 304 16.45 -20.26 -6.57
N GLU A 305 16.78 -19.25 -5.78
CA GLU A 305 18.08 -18.58 -5.81
C GLU A 305 18.55 -18.29 -4.38
N THR A 306 19.79 -18.58 -4.08
CA THR A 306 20.37 -18.12 -2.81
C THR A 306 20.94 -16.73 -3.00
N MET A 307 20.41 -15.77 -2.26
CA MET A 307 20.85 -14.39 -2.29
C MET A 307 21.68 -14.08 -1.06
N GLU A 308 22.90 -13.63 -1.26
CA GLU A 308 23.78 -13.20 -0.19
C GLU A 308 24.57 -11.95 -0.61
N GLY A 309 24.95 -11.16 0.36
CA GLY A 309 25.76 -9.97 0.11
C GLY A 309 25.85 -9.03 1.29
N ALA A 310 26.63 -7.99 1.11
CA ALA A 310 26.74 -6.86 2.00
C ALA A 310 26.98 -5.62 1.18
N PHE A 311 26.49 -4.48 1.63
CA PHE A 311 26.65 -3.19 0.96
C PHE A 311 27.66 -2.27 1.70
N GLU A 312 27.86 -2.52 2.99
CA GLU A 312 28.81 -1.78 3.80
C GLU A 312 30.21 -2.42 3.76
N THR A 313 31.24 -1.58 3.75
CA THR A 313 32.66 -2.02 3.73
C THR A 313 33.00 -3.00 4.86
N GLY A 314 32.36 -2.86 6.02
CA GLY A 314 32.55 -3.73 7.18
C GLY A 314 31.70 -5.00 7.16
N LYS A 315 30.83 -5.19 6.16
CA LYS A 315 29.86 -6.29 6.05
C LYS A 315 28.94 -6.43 7.27
N ALA A 316 28.67 -5.34 7.99
CA ALA A 316 27.79 -5.34 9.15
C ALA A 316 26.34 -5.64 8.75
N ASP A 317 25.95 -5.21 7.56
CA ASP A 317 24.66 -5.39 6.91
C ASP A 317 24.55 -6.69 6.09
N TYR A 318 25.48 -7.65 6.28
CA TYR A 318 25.48 -8.92 5.55
C TYR A 318 24.13 -9.60 5.69
N TYR A 319 23.61 -10.10 4.55
CA TYR A 319 22.42 -10.92 4.48
C TYR A 319 22.70 -12.24 3.80
N TYR A 320 21.93 -13.27 4.18
CA TYR A 320 21.92 -14.58 3.58
C TYR A 320 20.49 -15.10 3.52
N LEU A 321 19.98 -15.31 2.33
CA LEU A 321 18.61 -15.71 2.04
C LEU A 321 18.65 -16.96 1.16
N GLU A 322 18.56 -18.13 1.78
CA GLU A 322 18.65 -19.41 1.07
C GLU A 322 17.35 -19.72 0.34
N ASN A 323 17.46 -20.18 -0.91
CA ASN A 323 16.34 -20.63 -1.74
C ASN A 323 15.23 -19.57 -1.89
N VAL A 324 15.60 -18.34 -2.25
CA VAL A 324 14.63 -17.28 -2.56
C VAL A 324 13.80 -17.73 -3.78
N PRO A 325 12.44 -17.83 -3.64
CA PRO A 325 11.62 -18.39 -4.69
C PRO A 325 11.26 -17.36 -5.75
N TRP A 326 11.05 -17.84 -6.97
CA TRP A 326 10.45 -17.11 -8.09
C TRP A 326 11.21 -15.84 -8.48
N THR A 327 12.55 -15.98 -8.57
CA THR A 327 13.45 -14.88 -8.87
C THR A 327 13.49 -14.57 -10.37
N MET A 328 13.26 -13.30 -10.73
CA MET A 328 13.28 -12.79 -12.10
C MET A 328 14.19 -11.56 -12.15
N TYR A 329 15.40 -11.72 -12.68
CA TYR A 329 16.37 -10.64 -12.82
C TYR A 329 16.03 -9.74 -14.00
N TYR A 330 16.10 -8.41 -13.80
CA TYR A 330 15.76 -7.42 -14.82
C TYR A 330 16.77 -6.26 -14.92
N ASP A 331 17.54 -5.96 -13.87
CA ASP A 331 18.50 -4.86 -13.82
C ASP A 331 19.74 -5.24 -13.00
N GLY A 332 20.79 -5.78 -13.65
CA GLY A 332 21.97 -6.28 -12.95
C GLY A 332 21.58 -7.26 -11.83
N PRO A 333 21.99 -7.03 -10.56
CA PRO A 333 21.64 -7.92 -9.45
C PRO A 333 20.21 -7.72 -8.93
N ARG A 334 19.44 -6.77 -9.49
CA ARG A 334 18.08 -6.47 -9.02
C ARG A 334 17.06 -7.39 -9.68
N ALA A 335 16.19 -7.92 -8.86
CA ALA A 335 15.17 -8.89 -9.27
C ALA A 335 13.81 -8.60 -8.66
N LEU A 336 12.77 -9.10 -9.33
CA LEU A 336 11.45 -9.37 -8.75
C LEU A 336 11.51 -10.76 -8.13
N HIS A 337 11.11 -10.94 -6.88
CA HIS A 337 11.18 -12.26 -6.22
C HIS A 337 10.26 -12.40 -5.02
N GLY A 338 9.96 -13.62 -4.61
CA GLY A 338 9.22 -13.93 -3.40
C GLY A 338 10.03 -13.66 -2.14
N ALA A 339 9.52 -12.81 -1.26
CA ALA A 339 10.21 -12.43 -0.02
C ALA A 339 9.57 -13.14 1.19
N TYR A 340 9.91 -14.41 1.43
CA TYR A 340 9.35 -15.22 2.51
C TYR A 340 9.68 -14.68 3.91
N TRP A 341 10.68 -13.82 4.05
CA TRP A 341 11.07 -13.18 5.31
C TRP A 341 10.26 -11.91 5.62
N ARG A 342 9.37 -11.49 4.70
CA ARG A 342 8.53 -10.29 4.86
C ARG A 342 7.11 -10.67 5.24
N GLN A 343 6.54 -9.91 6.18
CA GLN A 343 5.14 -10.06 6.61
C GLN A 343 4.27 -8.91 6.11
N ARG A 344 4.88 -7.80 5.70
CA ARG A 344 4.19 -6.57 5.29
C ARG A 344 4.82 -6.03 4.00
N TYR A 345 3.96 -5.50 3.15
CA TYR A 345 4.30 -4.86 1.88
C TYR A 345 3.68 -3.46 1.82
N GLY A 346 4.05 -2.64 0.84
CA GLY A 346 3.65 -1.25 0.72
C GLY A 346 4.64 -0.26 1.34
N TYR A 347 5.90 -0.70 1.57
CA TYR A 347 6.99 0.10 2.15
C TYR A 347 8.31 -0.19 1.46
N GLU A 348 9.20 0.80 1.46
CA GLU A 348 10.60 0.60 1.08
C GLU A 348 11.29 -0.24 2.14
N LEU A 349 11.75 -1.43 1.78
CA LEU A 349 12.23 -2.44 2.74
C LEU A 349 13.39 -3.28 2.21
N SER A 350 13.87 -3.05 0.98
CA SER A 350 14.91 -3.86 0.33
C SER A 350 16.18 -3.05 0.04
N HIS A 351 17.19 -3.71 -0.44
CA HIS A 351 18.43 -3.11 -0.94
C HIS A 351 18.45 -2.99 -2.48
N GLY A 352 17.28 -2.80 -3.09
CA GLY A 352 17.14 -2.56 -4.53
C GLY A 352 16.26 -3.55 -5.27
N CYS A 353 16.11 -4.78 -4.79
CA CYS A 353 15.16 -5.74 -5.35
C CYS A 353 13.70 -5.34 -5.05
N VAL A 354 12.78 -5.87 -5.83
CA VAL A 354 11.34 -5.75 -5.63
C VAL A 354 10.84 -6.99 -4.90
N ASN A 355 10.58 -6.84 -3.61
CA ASN A 355 10.08 -7.90 -2.74
C ASN A 355 8.57 -8.05 -2.92
N ILE A 356 8.12 -9.23 -3.28
CA ILE A 356 6.71 -9.58 -3.53
C ILE A 356 6.31 -10.67 -2.53
N SER A 357 5.02 -10.82 -2.20
CA SER A 357 4.56 -11.96 -1.42
C SER A 357 4.85 -13.27 -2.17
N VAL A 358 5.06 -14.36 -1.44
CA VAL A 358 5.42 -15.64 -2.06
C VAL A 358 4.37 -16.08 -3.08
N GLY A 359 3.08 -15.98 -2.73
CA GLY A 359 2.00 -16.37 -3.63
C GLY A 359 1.90 -15.49 -4.88
N ASP A 360 2.04 -14.18 -4.72
CA ASP A 360 1.98 -13.25 -5.85
C ASP A 360 3.20 -13.37 -6.76
N SER A 361 4.38 -13.64 -6.18
CA SER A 361 5.59 -13.88 -6.98
C SER A 361 5.51 -15.20 -7.76
N ALA A 362 4.87 -16.24 -7.21
CA ALA A 362 4.62 -17.50 -7.91
C ALA A 362 3.70 -17.27 -9.12
N TRP A 363 2.59 -16.57 -8.92
CA TRP A 363 1.69 -16.20 -10.02
C TRP A 363 2.42 -15.37 -11.09
N LEU A 364 3.19 -14.37 -10.67
CA LEU A 364 3.94 -13.50 -11.58
C LEU A 364 5.01 -14.27 -12.34
N TYR A 365 5.71 -15.19 -11.67
CA TYR A 365 6.72 -16.04 -12.29
C TYR A 365 6.13 -16.96 -13.35
N GLU A 366 4.95 -17.52 -13.12
CA GLU A 366 4.25 -18.35 -14.11
C GLU A 366 3.80 -17.53 -15.31
N TRP A 367 3.30 -16.30 -15.08
CA TRP A 367 2.85 -15.41 -16.15
C TRP A 367 4.02 -14.82 -16.95
N ALA A 368 5.10 -14.38 -16.30
CA ALA A 368 6.19 -13.64 -16.92
C ALA A 368 7.11 -14.55 -17.76
N GLU A 369 7.65 -14.01 -18.84
CA GLU A 369 8.64 -14.65 -19.69
C GLU A 369 9.93 -13.83 -19.72
N VAL A 370 11.06 -14.48 -20.09
CA VAL A 370 12.29 -13.76 -20.40
C VAL A 370 12.04 -12.88 -21.62
N GLY A 371 12.37 -11.59 -21.52
CA GLY A 371 12.06 -10.57 -22.50
C GLY A 371 10.85 -9.70 -22.17
N ASP A 372 10.02 -10.07 -21.17
CA ASP A 372 8.94 -9.20 -20.71
C ASP A 372 9.47 -7.90 -20.11
N TRP A 373 8.76 -6.81 -20.37
CA TRP A 373 9.14 -5.48 -19.94
C TRP A 373 8.86 -5.27 -18.44
N VAL A 374 9.80 -4.61 -17.76
CA VAL A 374 9.68 -4.12 -16.39
C VAL A 374 9.89 -2.62 -16.38
N TYR A 375 8.83 -1.86 -16.16
CA TYR A 375 8.85 -0.42 -16.05
C TYR A 375 8.85 0.00 -14.59
N VAL A 376 9.95 0.56 -14.14
CA VAL A 376 10.11 1.08 -12.76
C VAL A 376 10.06 2.60 -12.80
N TRP A 377 9.21 3.22 -12.00
CA TRP A 377 9.05 4.67 -12.00
C TRP A 377 8.68 5.23 -10.64
N ASP A 378 9.04 6.50 -10.43
CA ASP A 378 8.69 7.26 -9.23
C ASP A 378 7.97 8.55 -9.60
N PRO A 379 6.63 8.63 -9.44
CA PRO A 379 5.86 9.85 -9.72
C PRO A 379 6.19 11.00 -8.77
N SER A 380 6.81 10.76 -7.63
CA SER A 380 7.25 11.82 -6.70
C SER A 380 8.51 12.53 -7.15
N GLY A 381 9.33 11.89 -7.99
CA GLY A 381 10.63 12.38 -8.44
C GLY A 381 11.72 12.36 -7.36
N ASN A 382 11.48 11.71 -6.22
CA ASN A 382 12.45 11.65 -5.11
C ASN A 382 13.54 10.60 -5.32
N THR A 383 13.23 9.53 -6.11
CA THR A 383 14.22 8.50 -6.41
C THR A 383 15.21 9.00 -7.44
N PRO A 384 16.54 8.91 -7.18
CA PRO A 384 17.55 9.30 -8.15
C PRO A 384 17.39 8.57 -9.48
N THR A 385 17.65 9.25 -10.60
CA THR A 385 17.54 8.65 -11.95
C THR A 385 18.89 8.49 -12.65
N ASP A 386 20.00 9.01 -12.07
CA ASP A 386 21.33 8.85 -12.63
C ASP A 386 21.81 7.39 -12.50
N PRO A 387 22.03 6.66 -13.61
CA PRO A 387 22.47 5.26 -13.58
C PRO A 387 23.81 5.06 -12.85
N ALA A 388 24.65 6.08 -12.77
CA ALA A 388 25.95 5.99 -12.08
C ALA A 388 25.80 5.69 -10.58
N ILE A 389 24.71 6.12 -9.96
CA ILE A 389 24.39 5.84 -8.55
C ILE A 389 24.18 4.33 -8.32
N TYR A 390 23.66 3.64 -9.33
CA TYR A 390 23.27 2.23 -9.23
C TYR A 390 24.41 1.27 -9.63
N ALA A 391 25.42 1.75 -10.37
CA ALA A 391 26.53 0.94 -10.83
C ALA A 391 27.45 0.43 -9.70
N GLY A 392 27.47 1.13 -8.55
CA GLY A 392 28.29 0.78 -7.37
C GLY A 392 27.55 -0.03 -6.30
N ASN A 393 26.24 -0.21 -6.43
CA ASN A 393 25.38 -0.83 -5.41
C ASN A 393 25.07 -2.31 -5.68
N ALA A 394 25.93 -3.00 -6.47
CA ALA A 394 25.85 -4.45 -6.55
C ALA A 394 26.38 -5.04 -5.23
N ALA A 395 25.58 -5.85 -4.55
CA ALA A 395 26.04 -6.64 -3.42
C ALA A 395 27.23 -7.53 -3.85
N PHE A 396 28.29 -7.56 -3.07
CA PHE A 396 29.50 -8.36 -3.34
C PHE A 396 29.52 -9.61 -2.46
#